data_99ebb73e61462dffde165fe0e1cc1f3c
#
_entry.id   99ebb73e61462dffde165fe0e1cc1f3c
#
_cell.length_a   1.000
_cell.length_b   1.000
_cell.length_c   1.000
_cell.angle_alpha   90.00
_cell.angle_beta   90.00
_cell.angle_gamma   90.00
#
_symmetry.space_group_name_H-M   'P 1'
#
loop_
_entity.id
_entity.type
_entity.pdbx_description
1 polymer ?
#
loop_
_entity_poly.entity_id
_entity_poly.type
_entity_poly.pdbx_seq_one_letter_code
_entity_poly.pdbx_strand_id
1 'polypeptide(L)'
;MDITELLAFGVKNKASDLHLSSGLPPMIRVHGDVRRINLPPMEHKDVHAMVYDIMNDSQRKHYEENLECDFSFEVPNLARFRVNAFVQNRGAGAVLRTIPSKVLNLEQLGAPKIFKEIANQPRGIVLVTGPTGSGKSTTLAAMVDEINESEYAHILTVEDPIEFVHESKKCLINQREVGPHTLSFSNALRSALREDPDVILVGEMRDLETIRLALTAAETGHLVFGTLHTSSAAKTIDRIVDVFPAAEKDMVRSMLSESLRAVISQTLLKTKDGQGRVAAHEIMIGTPAIRNLIRENKVAQMYSAIQTGQNMGMQTLDQNLQDLVRRNVVASAEARNKAANKDIFPG
;
A
#
# COMPACT_ATOMS: atom_id res chain seq x y z
N MET A 1 30.77 -16.17 2.92
CA MET A 1 29.32 -16.46 2.92
C MET A 1 28.69 -15.48 1.94
N ASP A 2 27.87 -15.98 1.05
CA ASP A 2 27.18 -15.17 0.05
C ASP A 2 25.86 -14.63 0.64
N ILE A 3 25.51 -13.38 0.31
CA ILE A 3 24.25 -12.77 0.73
C ILE A 3 23.04 -13.56 0.22
N THR A 4 23.14 -14.16 -0.97
CA THR A 4 22.08 -14.98 -1.57
C THR A 4 21.76 -16.22 -0.72
N GLU A 5 22.76 -16.84 -0.11
CA GLU A 5 22.57 -17.98 0.79
C GLU A 5 21.82 -17.57 2.06
N LEU A 6 22.13 -16.40 2.62
CA LEU A 6 21.42 -15.85 3.79
C LEU A 6 19.98 -15.49 3.47
N LEU A 7 19.74 -14.92 2.29
CA LEU A 7 18.39 -14.60 1.80
C LEU A 7 17.56 -15.86 1.56
N ALA A 8 18.16 -16.88 0.93
CA ALA A 8 17.51 -18.17 0.73
C ALA A 8 17.15 -18.85 2.08
N PHE A 9 18.06 -18.77 3.06
CA PHE A 9 17.79 -19.24 4.42
C PHE A 9 16.61 -18.47 5.05
N GLY A 10 16.60 -17.15 4.92
CA GLY A 10 15.50 -16.29 5.40
C GLY A 10 14.15 -16.68 4.80
N VAL A 11 14.07 -16.78 3.47
CA VAL A 11 12.85 -17.16 2.74
C VAL A 11 12.38 -18.56 3.17
N LYS A 12 13.29 -19.54 3.26
CA LYS A 12 12.97 -20.91 3.73
C LYS A 12 12.36 -20.92 5.13
N ASN A 13 12.81 -20.03 6.01
CA ASN A 13 12.32 -19.90 7.38
C ASN A 13 11.15 -18.92 7.52
N LYS A 14 10.55 -18.46 6.41
CA LYS A 14 9.45 -17.51 6.38
C LYS A 14 9.76 -16.19 7.13
N ALA A 15 11.02 -15.76 7.05
CA ALA A 15 11.44 -14.49 7.62
C ALA A 15 10.88 -13.32 6.82
N SER A 16 10.43 -12.30 7.50
CA SER A 16 10.03 -11.03 6.87
C SER A 16 11.22 -10.17 6.52
N ASP A 17 12.28 -10.23 7.33
CA ASP A 17 13.48 -9.40 7.17
C ASP A 17 14.74 -10.19 7.52
N LEU A 18 15.82 -9.93 6.77
CA LEU A 18 17.20 -10.28 7.12
C LEU A 18 17.90 -9.02 7.63
N HIS A 19 18.57 -9.12 8.76
CA HIS A 19 19.35 -8.04 9.35
C HIS A 19 20.85 -8.40 9.32
N LEU A 20 21.64 -7.55 8.68
CA LEU A 20 23.09 -7.62 8.68
C LEU A 20 23.63 -6.44 9.51
N SER A 21 24.50 -6.70 10.47
CA SER A 21 25.08 -5.65 11.30
C SER A 21 26.50 -6.03 11.69
N SER A 22 27.44 -5.15 11.39
CA SER A 22 28.85 -5.34 11.76
C SER A 22 28.99 -5.60 13.27
N GLY A 23 29.80 -6.58 13.63
CA GLY A 23 30.04 -7.02 15.00
C GLY A 23 29.02 -8.02 15.55
N LEU A 24 28.01 -8.42 14.76
CA LEU A 24 26.98 -9.36 15.18
C LEU A 24 26.78 -10.47 14.13
N PRO A 25 26.29 -11.66 14.55
CA PRO A 25 25.82 -12.65 13.59
C PRO A 25 24.66 -12.12 12.76
N PRO A 26 24.44 -12.63 11.53
CA PRO A 26 23.23 -12.33 10.78
C PRO A 26 21.99 -12.69 11.59
N MET A 27 20.93 -11.92 11.47
CA MET A 27 19.66 -12.15 12.16
C MET A 27 18.50 -12.14 11.17
N ILE A 28 17.46 -12.89 11.49
CA ILE A 28 16.20 -12.90 10.73
C ILE A 28 15.03 -12.52 11.63
N ARG A 29 14.06 -11.82 11.07
CA ARG A 29 12.79 -11.56 11.76
C ARG A 29 11.75 -12.60 11.35
N VAL A 30 11.27 -13.38 12.31
CA VAL A 30 10.25 -14.41 12.11
C VAL A 30 9.12 -14.18 13.10
N HIS A 31 7.88 -14.04 12.61
CA HIS A 31 6.70 -13.74 13.43
C HIS A 31 6.84 -12.51 14.34
N GLY A 32 7.62 -11.52 13.90
CA GLY A 32 7.88 -10.28 14.65
C GLY A 32 9.14 -10.30 15.51
N ASP A 33 9.68 -11.49 15.86
CA ASP A 33 10.87 -11.64 16.69
C ASP A 33 12.15 -11.66 15.85
N VAL A 34 13.15 -10.89 16.27
CA VAL A 34 14.49 -10.92 15.67
C VAL A 34 15.32 -12.03 16.32
N ARG A 35 15.77 -12.99 15.52
CA ARG A 35 16.51 -14.17 15.96
C ARG A 35 17.86 -14.26 15.28
N ARG A 36 18.89 -14.64 16.04
CA ARG A 36 20.23 -14.87 15.49
C ARG A 36 20.27 -16.13 14.64
N ILE A 37 20.96 -16.05 13.52
CA ILE A 37 21.37 -17.25 12.78
C ILE A 37 22.62 -17.79 13.48
N ASN A 38 22.75 -19.10 13.54
CA ASN A 38 23.92 -19.76 14.19
C ASN A 38 25.16 -19.67 13.27
N LEU A 39 25.71 -18.49 13.17
CA LEU A 39 26.88 -18.12 12.37
C LEU A 39 27.79 -17.20 13.19
N PRO A 40 29.08 -17.07 12.86
CA PRO A 40 29.96 -16.12 13.55
C PRO A 40 29.55 -14.68 13.33
N PRO A 41 29.90 -13.74 14.22
CA PRO A 41 29.77 -12.33 14.00
C PRO A 41 30.50 -11.89 12.72
N MET A 42 29.86 -11.00 11.96
CA MET A 42 30.40 -10.45 10.71
C MET A 42 31.25 -9.22 11.01
N GLU A 43 32.37 -9.08 10.34
CA GLU A 43 33.16 -7.84 10.39
C GLU A 43 32.56 -6.77 9.45
N HIS A 44 32.97 -5.52 9.66
CA HIS A 44 32.54 -4.40 8.79
C HIS A 44 32.79 -4.69 7.31
N LYS A 45 33.99 -5.21 6.97
CA LYS A 45 34.35 -5.54 5.59
C LYS A 45 33.43 -6.57 4.95
N ASP A 46 32.95 -7.55 5.74
CA ASP A 46 32.09 -8.61 5.23
C ASP A 46 30.69 -8.07 4.93
N VAL A 47 30.11 -7.31 5.86
CA VAL A 47 28.79 -6.67 5.67
C VAL A 47 28.84 -5.68 4.51
N HIS A 48 29.89 -4.84 4.47
CA HIS A 48 30.07 -3.88 3.38
C HIS A 48 30.16 -4.57 2.01
N ALA A 49 30.97 -5.62 1.89
CA ALA A 49 31.11 -6.37 0.64
C ALA A 49 29.76 -6.99 0.19
N MET A 50 29.04 -7.64 1.11
CA MET A 50 27.73 -8.23 0.81
C MET A 50 26.72 -7.20 0.29
N VAL A 51 26.69 -6.03 0.91
CA VAL A 51 25.77 -4.95 0.50
C VAL A 51 26.20 -4.32 -0.82
N TYR A 52 27.50 -4.16 -1.03
CA TYR A 52 28.07 -3.63 -2.26
C TYR A 52 27.82 -4.54 -3.47
N ASP A 53 27.86 -5.86 -3.26
CA ASP A 53 27.65 -6.86 -4.33
C ASP A 53 26.25 -6.80 -4.94
N ILE A 54 25.25 -6.36 -4.17
CA ILE A 54 23.86 -6.23 -4.63
C ILE A 54 23.50 -4.82 -5.12
N MET A 55 24.43 -3.86 -5.08
CA MET A 55 24.27 -2.49 -5.55
C MET A 55 24.80 -2.31 -6.97
N ASN A 56 24.08 -1.51 -7.78
CA ASN A 56 24.62 -0.96 -9.02
C ASN A 56 25.55 0.25 -8.72
N ASP A 57 26.27 0.73 -9.75
CA ASP A 57 27.26 1.79 -9.58
C ASP A 57 26.67 3.12 -9.05
N SER A 58 25.46 3.47 -9.46
CA SER A 58 24.77 4.68 -8.96
C SER A 58 24.38 4.54 -7.48
N GLN A 59 23.91 3.36 -7.07
CA GLN A 59 23.59 3.06 -5.67
C GLN A 59 24.83 3.04 -4.80
N ARG A 60 25.93 2.47 -5.28
CA ARG A 60 27.24 2.48 -4.59
C ARG A 60 27.70 3.91 -4.33
N LYS A 61 27.69 4.75 -5.38
CA LYS A 61 28.05 6.16 -5.27
C LYS A 61 27.16 6.88 -4.25
N HIS A 62 25.84 6.67 -4.33
CA HIS A 62 24.90 7.28 -3.39
C HIS A 62 25.17 6.85 -1.94
N TYR A 63 25.44 5.55 -1.72
CA TYR A 63 25.74 4.99 -0.41
C TYR A 63 27.04 5.58 0.18
N GLU A 64 28.09 5.75 -0.64
CA GLU A 64 29.34 6.34 -0.20
C GLU A 64 29.23 7.83 0.16
N GLU A 65 28.40 8.57 -0.59
CA GLU A 65 28.18 10.00 -0.37
C GLU A 65 27.25 10.31 0.79
N ASN A 66 26.22 9.47 1.02
CA ASN A 66 25.14 9.73 1.98
C ASN A 66 25.17 8.82 3.21
N LEU A 67 26.02 7.79 3.23
CA LEU A 67 26.12 6.77 4.29
C LEU A 67 24.87 5.92 4.49
N GLU A 68 23.90 6.04 3.58
CA GLU A 68 22.65 5.28 3.54
C GLU A 68 22.15 5.15 2.10
N CYS A 69 21.45 4.06 1.79
CA CYS A 69 20.85 3.85 0.49
C CYS A 69 19.64 2.90 0.58
N ASP A 70 18.52 3.33 0.05
CA ASP A 70 17.34 2.50 -0.14
C ASP A 70 17.27 2.04 -1.60
N PHE A 71 17.06 0.76 -1.81
CA PHE A 71 16.88 0.18 -3.14
C PHE A 71 16.15 -1.16 -3.08
N SER A 72 15.78 -1.68 -4.24
CA SER A 72 15.28 -3.05 -4.36
C SER A 72 16.10 -3.85 -5.35
N PHE A 73 16.16 -5.15 -5.15
CA PHE A 73 16.78 -6.08 -6.10
C PHE A 73 16.05 -7.42 -6.07
N GLU A 74 16.27 -8.21 -7.10
CA GLU A 74 15.65 -9.52 -7.26
C GLU A 74 16.73 -10.61 -7.32
N VAL A 75 16.50 -11.67 -6.58
CA VAL A 75 17.25 -12.92 -6.76
C VAL A 75 16.38 -13.86 -7.58
N PRO A 76 16.81 -14.19 -8.84
CA PRO A 76 16.02 -15.04 -9.71
C PRO A 76 15.62 -16.37 -9.04
N ASN A 77 14.39 -16.78 -9.21
CA ASN A 77 13.79 -17.99 -8.62
C ASN A 77 13.74 -18.02 -7.08
N LEU A 78 14.03 -16.92 -6.40
CA LEU A 78 13.95 -16.85 -4.95
C LEU A 78 12.90 -15.84 -4.49
N ALA A 79 13.20 -14.56 -4.60
CA ALA A 79 12.30 -13.48 -4.21
C ALA A 79 12.87 -12.11 -4.63
N ARG A 80 12.02 -11.08 -4.56
CA ARG A 80 12.44 -9.68 -4.59
C ARG A 80 12.62 -9.17 -3.16
N PHE A 81 13.59 -8.27 -2.98
CA PHE A 81 13.94 -7.71 -1.67
C PHE A 81 14.01 -6.19 -1.73
N ARG A 82 13.47 -5.54 -0.72
CA ARG A 82 13.72 -4.12 -0.44
C ARG A 82 14.87 -4.03 0.55
N VAL A 83 15.87 -3.24 0.24
CA VAL A 83 17.08 -3.08 1.04
C VAL A 83 17.17 -1.66 1.55
N ASN A 84 17.42 -1.51 2.84
CA ASN A 84 17.94 -0.30 3.44
C ASN A 84 19.36 -0.60 3.95
N ALA A 85 20.35 -0.03 3.29
CA ALA A 85 21.75 -0.10 3.69
C ALA A 85 22.12 1.19 4.43
N PHE A 86 22.89 1.09 5.49
CA PHE A 86 23.29 2.22 6.32
C PHE A 86 24.63 2.00 7.02
N VAL A 87 25.22 3.07 7.53
CA VAL A 87 26.41 3.01 8.36
C VAL A 87 26.03 3.32 9.82
N GLN A 88 26.54 2.52 10.76
CA GLN A 88 26.32 2.69 12.20
C GLN A 88 27.68 2.60 12.94
N ASN A 89 27.69 2.82 14.25
CA ASN A 89 28.94 2.95 15.04
C ASN A 89 29.92 1.80 14.93
N ARG A 90 29.47 0.57 14.63
CA ARG A 90 30.35 -0.61 14.42
C ARG A 90 30.73 -0.82 12.95
N GLY A 91 30.15 -0.04 12.01
CA GLY A 91 30.38 -0.14 10.58
C GLY A 91 29.11 -0.32 9.77
N ALA A 92 29.18 -1.01 8.64
CA ALA A 92 28.05 -1.22 7.76
C ALA A 92 26.94 -2.06 8.41
N GLY A 93 25.72 -1.74 8.04
CA GLY A 93 24.50 -2.49 8.37
C GLY A 93 23.53 -2.50 7.21
N ALA A 94 22.63 -3.48 7.18
CA ALA A 94 21.55 -3.54 6.21
C ALA A 94 20.34 -4.28 6.76
N VAL A 95 19.16 -3.87 6.33
CA VAL A 95 17.92 -4.59 6.50
C VAL A 95 17.36 -4.94 5.12
N LEU A 96 17.14 -6.23 4.89
CA LEU A 96 16.62 -6.73 3.63
C LEU A 96 15.24 -7.35 3.88
N ARG A 97 14.20 -6.67 3.43
CA ARG A 97 12.81 -7.13 3.56
C ARG A 97 12.41 -7.97 2.36
N THR A 98 11.91 -9.17 2.62
CA THR A 98 11.36 -10.04 1.59
C THR A 98 10.05 -9.44 1.07
N ILE A 99 9.97 -9.22 -0.24
CA ILE A 99 8.75 -8.79 -0.92
C ILE A 99 8.00 -10.04 -1.36
N PRO A 100 6.71 -10.20 -0.97
CA PRO A 100 5.93 -11.37 -1.36
C PRO A 100 5.81 -11.50 -2.88
N SER A 101 6.11 -12.67 -3.39
CA SER A 101 5.94 -12.98 -4.83
C SER A 101 4.52 -13.42 -5.18
N LYS A 102 3.72 -13.79 -4.17
CA LYS A 102 2.35 -14.26 -4.38
C LYS A 102 1.34 -13.18 -4.02
N VAL A 103 0.61 -12.74 -5.02
CA VAL A 103 -0.58 -11.89 -4.83
C VAL A 103 -1.74 -12.78 -4.35
N LEU A 104 -2.39 -12.38 -3.26
CA LEU A 104 -3.63 -13.01 -2.80
C LEU A 104 -4.80 -12.37 -3.54
N ASN A 105 -5.78 -13.16 -3.96
CA ASN A 105 -7.00 -12.62 -4.54
C ASN A 105 -7.97 -12.09 -3.46
N LEU A 106 -9.02 -11.39 -3.88
CA LEU A 106 -10.00 -10.77 -2.97
C LEU A 106 -10.69 -11.79 -2.07
N GLU A 107 -10.99 -12.99 -2.57
CA GLU A 107 -11.62 -14.05 -1.80
C GLU A 107 -10.68 -14.59 -0.72
N GLN A 108 -9.41 -14.85 -1.06
CA GLN A 108 -8.38 -15.30 -0.11
C GLN A 108 -8.12 -14.28 0.99
N LEU A 109 -8.28 -12.98 0.70
CA LEU A 109 -8.19 -11.91 1.69
C LEU A 109 -9.44 -11.78 2.56
N GLY A 110 -10.52 -12.48 2.23
CA GLY A 110 -11.82 -12.29 2.88
C GLY A 110 -12.38 -10.87 2.66
N ALA A 111 -12.04 -10.25 1.53
CA ALA A 111 -12.46 -8.90 1.21
C ALA A 111 -13.98 -8.79 1.03
N PRO A 112 -14.61 -7.67 1.38
CA PRO A 112 -16.02 -7.43 1.10
C PRO A 112 -16.33 -7.58 -0.39
N LYS A 113 -17.49 -8.18 -0.73
CA LYS A 113 -17.90 -8.43 -2.12
C LYS A 113 -17.91 -7.19 -2.99
N ILE A 114 -18.21 -6.04 -2.41
CA ILE A 114 -18.22 -4.75 -3.10
C ILE A 114 -16.85 -4.37 -3.69
N PHE A 115 -15.74 -4.92 -3.17
CA PHE A 115 -14.39 -4.65 -3.72
C PHE A 115 -14.26 -5.13 -5.17
N LYS A 116 -14.91 -6.21 -5.52
CA LYS A 116 -14.94 -6.70 -6.90
C LYS A 116 -15.67 -5.71 -7.82
N GLU A 117 -16.79 -5.17 -7.38
CA GLU A 117 -17.55 -4.16 -8.14
C GLU A 117 -16.76 -2.85 -8.26
N ILE A 118 -16.06 -2.45 -7.19
CA ILE A 118 -15.19 -1.27 -7.18
C ILE A 118 -14.02 -1.46 -8.14
N ALA A 119 -13.38 -2.63 -8.14
CA ALA A 119 -12.25 -2.93 -9.01
C ALA A 119 -12.61 -2.91 -10.49
N ASN A 120 -13.83 -3.28 -10.84
CA ASN A 120 -14.32 -3.35 -12.21
C ASN A 120 -15.08 -2.09 -12.67
N GLN A 121 -14.90 -0.94 -12.00
CA GLN A 121 -15.41 0.33 -12.48
C GLN A 121 -14.74 0.72 -13.80
N PRO A 122 -15.47 1.29 -14.77
CA PRO A 122 -14.88 1.61 -16.07
C PRO A 122 -13.93 2.80 -16.03
N ARG A 123 -14.12 3.72 -15.08
CA ARG A 123 -13.33 4.94 -14.91
C ARG A 123 -13.59 5.59 -13.56
N GLY A 124 -12.77 6.53 -13.20
CA GLY A 124 -12.89 7.32 -11.97
C GLY A 124 -11.74 7.02 -11.02
N ILE A 125 -11.83 7.49 -9.79
CA ILE A 125 -10.80 7.31 -8.78
C ILE A 125 -11.29 6.47 -7.61
N VAL A 126 -10.47 5.51 -7.22
CA VAL A 126 -10.64 4.65 -6.04
C VAL A 126 -9.47 4.90 -5.10
N LEU A 127 -9.76 5.23 -3.86
CA LEU A 127 -8.75 5.55 -2.86
C LEU A 127 -8.73 4.48 -1.76
N VAL A 128 -7.56 3.90 -1.52
CA VAL A 128 -7.33 2.96 -0.42
C VAL A 128 -6.43 3.64 0.60
N THR A 129 -6.94 3.84 1.81
CA THR A 129 -6.28 4.65 2.83
C THR A 129 -6.09 3.90 4.15
N GLY A 130 -5.25 4.44 4.99
CA GLY A 130 -4.94 3.88 6.30
C GLY A 130 -3.49 4.12 6.69
N PRO A 131 -3.13 3.88 7.95
CA PRO A 131 -1.76 4.05 8.43
C PRO A 131 -0.79 3.08 7.74
N THR A 132 0.50 3.34 7.89
CA THR A 132 1.53 2.40 7.44
C THR A 132 1.33 1.04 8.08
N GLY A 133 1.43 -0.02 7.29
CA GLY A 133 1.22 -1.39 7.76
C GLY A 133 -0.25 -1.82 7.92
N SER A 134 -1.20 -1.03 7.42
CA SER A 134 -2.64 -1.38 7.45
C SER A 134 -3.07 -2.36 6.34
N GLY A 135 -2.15 -2.77 5.45
CA GLY A 135 -2.44 -3.73 4.37
C GLY A 135 -2.95 -3.10 3.07
N LYS A 136 -2.79 -1.78 2.85
CA LYS A 136 -3.24 -1.09 1.63
C LYS A 136 -2.68 -1.74 0.36
N SER A 137 -1.37 -1.97 0.32
CA SER A 137 -0.70 -2.58 -0.85
C SER A 137 -1.22 -3.98 -1.15
N THR A 138 -1.51 -4.77 -0.11
CA THR A 138 -2.09 -6.11 -0.26
C THR A 138 -3.50 -6.05 -0.86
N THR A 139 -4.34 -5.14 -0.38
CA THR A 139 -5.69 -4.92 -0.90
C THR A 139 -5.67 -4.43 -2.34
N LEU A 140 -4.81 -3.46 -2.65
CA LEU A 140 -4.65 -2.96 -4.03
C LEU A 140 -4.11 -4.03 -4.97
N ALA A 141 -3.13 -4.83 -4.53
CA ALA A 141 -2.62 -5.93 -5.33
C ALA A 141 -3.73 -6.94 -5.68
N ALA A 142 -4.60 -7.26 -4.71
CA ALA A 142 -5.75 -8.14 -4.95
C ALA A 142 -6.78 -7.53 -5.90
N MET A 143 -7.02 -6.21 -5.83
CA MET A 143 -7.91 -5.51 -6.77
C MET A 143 -7.34 -5.46 -8.19
N VAL A 144 -6.03 -5.22 -8.31
CA VAL A 144 -5.31 -5.28 -9.60
C VAL A 144 -5.38 -6.71 -10.17
N ASP A 145 -5.19 -7.73 -9.33
CA ASP A 145 -5.27 -9.12 -9.76
C ASP A 145 -6.68 -9.50 -10.23
N GLU A 146 -7.74 -8.99 -9.58
CA GLU A 146 -9.12 -9.16 -10.03
C GLU A 146 -9.33 -8.62 -11.46
N ILE A 147 -8.81 -7.43 -11.74
CA ILE A 147 -8.87 -6.84 -13.10
C ILE A 147 -8.06 -7.67 -14.09
N ASN A 148 -6.86 -8.08 -13.69
CA ASN A 148 -5.94 -8.88 -14.51
C ASN A 148 -6.52 -10.26 -14.89
N GLU A 149 -7.39 -10.82 -14.04
CA GLU A 149 -8.10 -12.08 -14.30
C GLU A 149 -9.35 -11.90 -15.17
N SER A 150 -10.03 -10.75 -15.05
CA SER A 150 -11.35 -10.53 -15.64
C SER A 150 -11.34 -9.75 -16.95
N GLU A 151 -10.43 -8.79 -17.12
CA GLU A 151 -10.46 -7.80 -18.20
C GLU A 151 -9.26 -7.94 -19.16
N TYR A 152 -9.44 -7.49 -20.40
CA TYR A 152 -8.36 -7.31 -21.38
C TYR A 152 -7.99 -5.84 -21.42
N ALA A 153 -7.10 -5.40 -20.55
CA ALA A 153 -6.77 -4.00 -20.32
C ALA A 153 -5.27 -3.78 -20.15
N HIS A 154 -4.84 -2.53 -20.23
CA HIS A 154 -3.48 -2.12 -19.88
C HIS A 154 -3.49 -1.48 -18.49
N ILE A 155 -2.80 -2.10 -17.57
CA ILE A 155 -2.62 -1.61 -16.19
C ILE A 155 -1.20 -1.04 -16.06
N LEU A 156 -1.11 0.23 -15.70
CA LEU A 156 0.15 0.89 -15.41
C LEU A 156 0.24 1.22 -13.92
N THR A 157 1.31 0.81 -13.25
CA THR A 157 1.55 1.20 -11.86
C THR A 157 2.77 2.10 -11.74
N VAL A 158 2.69 3.05 -10.80
CA VAL A 158 3.82 3.89 -10.36
C VAL A 158 3.93 3.74 -8.85
N GLU A 159 5.04 3.18 -8.38
CA GLU A 159 5.21 2.77 -6.99
C GLU A 159 6.58 3.21 -6.44
N ASP A 160 6.69 3.32 -5.11
CA ASP A 160 7.93 3.68 -4.42
C ASP A 160 8.05 2.96 -3.07
N PRO A 161 8.59 1.72 -3.06
CA PRO A 161 8.91 0.84 -4.19
C PRO A 161 7.74 -0.04 -4.64
N ILE A 162 7.97 -0.90 -5.65
CA ILE A 162 7.05 -2.00 -6.01
C ILE A 162 6.96 -2.98 -4.84
N GLU A 163 5.73 -3.16 -4.33
CA GLU A 163 5.44 -4.05 -3.18
C GLU A 163 5.04 -5.47 -3.61
N PHE A 164 4.45 -5.62 -4.80
CA PHE A 164 4.05 -6.90 -5.38
C PHE A 164 4.36 -6.90 -6.87
N VAL A 165 4.98 -7.95 -7.36
CA VAL A 165 5.20 -8.13 -8.79
C VAL A 165 4.01 -8.89 -9.37
N HIS A 166 3.36 -8.28 -10.36
CA HIS A 166 2.23 -8.89 -11.07
C HIS A 166 2.69 -9.56 -12.36
N GLU A 167 2.27 -10.80 -12.57
CA GLU A 167 2.35 -11.44 -13.88
C GLU A 167 1.17 -10.97 -14.74
N SER A 168 1.45 -10.61 -15.99
CA SER A 168 0.40 -10.31 -16.97
C SER A 168 -0.38 -11.58 -17.29
N LYS A 169 -1.70 -11.56 -17.02
CA LYS A 169 -2.63 -12.65 -17.34
C LYS A 169 -3.47 -12.27 -18.56
N LYS A 170 -4.67 -11.72 -18.37
CA LYS A 170 -5.45 -11.13 -19.46
C LYS A 170 -5.02 -9.69 -19.76
N CYS A 171 -4.56 -8.97 -18.74
CA CYS A 171 -4.06 -7.61 -18.90
C CYS A 171 -2.58 -7.58 -19.27
N LEU A 172 -2.19 -6.51 -19.97
CA LEU A 172 -0.80 -6.06 -19.99
C LEU A 172 -0.56 -5.27 -18.71
N ILE A 173 0.44 -5.64 -17.92
CA ILE A 173 0.81 -4.91 -16.69
C ILE A 173 2.22 -4.36 -16.82
N ASN A 174 2.37 -3.05 -16.72
CA ASN A 174 3.64 -2.36 -16.65
C ASN A 174 3.79 -1.69 -15.29
N GLN A 175 4.79 -2.11 -14.51
CA GLN A 175 5.07 -1.57 -13.18
C GLN A 175 6.32 -0.70 -13.24
N ARG A 176 6.20 0.54 -12.79
CA ARG A 176 7.29 1.53 -12.75
C ARG A 176 7.60 1.90 -11.31
N GLU A 177 8.85 1.70 -10.91
CA GLU A 177 9.36 2.08 -9.59
C GLU A 177 10.07 3.44 -9.69
N VAL A 178 9.79 4.33 -8.74
CA VAL A 178 10.51 5.60 -8.61
C VAL A 178 11.98 5.32 -8.26
N GLY A 179 12.86 6.01 -8.94
CA GLY A 179 14.31 5.77 -8.91
C GLY A 179 14.77 4.91 -10.09
N PRO A 180 14.54 3.60 -10.09
CA PRO A 180 15.00 2.73 -11.18
C PRO A 180 14.32 2.97 -12.53
N HIS A 181 13.01 3.27 -12.54
CA HIS A 181 12.23 3.30 -13.78
C HIS A 181 11.62 4.67 -14.12
N THR A 182 11.61 5.59 -13.17
CA THR A 182 11.15 6.97 -13.34
C THR A 182 11.76 7.88 -12.28
N LEU A 183 11.88 9.16 -12.55
CA LEU A 183 12.48 10.10 -11.61
C LEU A 183 11.51 10.58 -10.52
N SER A 184 10.21 10.50 -10.76
CA SER A 184 9.18 10.91 -9.81
C SER A 184 7.80 10.37 -10.19
N PHE A 185 6.86 10.38 -9.22
CA PHE A 185 5.45 10.08 -9.50
C PHE A 185 4.86 11.00 -10.56
N SER A 186 5.10 12.30 -10.48
CA SER A 186 4.56 13.28 -11.42
C SER A 186 5.10 13.08 -12.84
N ASN A 187 6.38 12.79 -13.00
CA ASN A 187 6.96 12.49 -14.30
C ASN A 187 6.34 11.22 -14.93
N ALA A 188 6.21 10.17 -14.13
CA ALA A 188 5.60 8.93 -14.58
C ALA A 188 4.13 9.12 -14.98
N LEU A 189 3.35 9.86 -14.18
CA LEU A 189 1.93 10.11 -14.48
C LEU A 189 1.73 10.99 -15.72
N ARG A 190 2.57 12.00 -15.94
CA ARG A 190 2.53 12.78 -17.19
C ARG A 190 2.80 11.91 -18.42
N SER A 191 3.73 10.97 -18.32
CA SER A 191 4.01 10.01 -19.38
C SER A 191 2.87 9.02 -19.55
N ALA A 192 2.33 8.52 -18.45
CA ALA A 192 1.27 7.51 -18.40
C ALA A 192 0.08 7.84 -19.32
N LEU A 193 -0.35 9.09 -19.37
CA LEU A 193 -1.47 9.54 -20.22
C LEU A 193 -1.21 9.34 -21.71
N ARG A 194 0.02 9.04 -22.12
CA ARG A 194 0.41 8.76 -23.52
C ARG A 194 0.84 7.30 -23.75
N GLU A 195 0.74 6.47 -22.72
CA GLU A 195 1.13 5.06 -22.73
C GLU A 195 -0.07 4.12 -22.95
N ASP A 196 -1.22 4.69 -23.32
CA ASP A 196 -2.49 3.97 -23.57
C ASP A 196 -2.94 3.07 -22.38
N PRO A 197 -2.95 3.58 -21.14
CA PRO A 197 -3.44 2.80 -20.01
C PRO A 197 -4.96 2.86 -19.92
N ASP A 198 -5.57 1.77 -19.47
CA ASP A 198 -6.97 1.74 -19.00
C ASP A 198 -7.05 1.98 -17.49
N VAL A 199 -6.09 1.41 -16.78
CA VAL A 199 -6.00 1.46 -15.32
C VAL A 199 -4.64 2.01 -14.88
N ILE A 200 -4.64 2.96 -13.96
CA ILE A 200 -3.42 3.55 -13.40
C ILE A 200 -3.44 3.37 -11.88
N LEU A 201 -2.39 2.76 -11.32
CA LEU A 201 -2.17 2.69 -9.89
C LEU A 201 -1.08 3.68 -9.48
N VAL A 202 -1.41 4.59 -8.57
CA VAL A 202 -0.48 5.55 -7.96
C VAL A 202 -0.20 5.09 -6.53
N GLY A 203 0.98 4.57 -6.30
CA GLY A 203 1.36 3.93 -5.04
C GLY A 203 1.17 4.82 -3.82
N GLU A 204 1.41 6.13 -3.96
CA GLU A 204 1.12 7.11 -2.92
C GLU A 204 0.89 8.52 -3.50
N MET A 205 -0.16 9.16 -3.02
CA MET A 205 -0.53 10.54 -3.40
C MET A 205 -0.15 11.51 -2.29
N ARG A 206 1.09 12.04 -2.33
CA ARG A 206 1.65 12.91 -1.29
C ARG A 206 1.56 14.40 -1.60
N ASP A 207 1.81 14.76 -2.85
CA ASP A 207 1.97 16.13 -3.29
C ASP A 207 0.86 16.60 -4.23
N LEU A 208 0.72 17.90 -4.32
CA LEU A 208 -0.31 18.58 -5.14
C LEU A 208 -0.25 18.14 -6.60
N GLU A 209 0.93 18.04 -7.19
CA GLU A 209 1.09 17.74 -8.61
C GLU A 209 0.66 16.29 -8.92
N THR A 210 1.07 15.33 -8.09
CA THR A 210 0.66 13.92 -8.21
C THR A 210 -0.86 13.79 -8.08
N ILE A 211 -1.46 14.46 -7.09
CA ILE A 211 -2.92 14.44 -6.88
C ILE A 211 -3.65 15.06 -8.06
N ARG A 212 -3.17 16.20 -8.58
CA ARG A 212 -3.75 16.87 -9.75
C ARG A 212 -3.76 15.95 -10.97
N LEU A 213 -2.64 15.32 -11.27
CA LEU A 213 -2.50 14.41 -12.41
C LEU A 213 -3.38 13.17 -12.26
N ALA A 214 -3.48 12.60 -11.04
CA ALA A 214 -4.36 11.47 -10.76
C ALA A 214 -5.85 11.82 -10.97
N LEU A 215 -6.29 12.97 -10.47
CA LEU A 215 -7.65 13.47 -10.67
C LEU A 215 -7.95 13.74 -12.16
N THR A 216 -7.00 14.33 -12.87
CA THR A 216 -7.11 14.57 -14.33
C THR A 216 -7.25 13.26 -15.08
N ALA A 217 -6.44 12.25 -14.77
CA ALA A 217 -6.54 10.92 -15.37
C ALA A 217 -7.91 10.28 -15.12
N ALA A 218 -8.42 10.37 -13.89
CA ALA A 218 -9.73 9.83 -13.52
C ALA A 218 -10.88 10.53 -14.25
N GLU A 219 -10.78 11.83 -14.43
CA GLU A 219 -11.78 12.65 -15.13
C GLU A 219 -11.78 12.38 -16.63
N THR A 220 -10.61 12.11 -17.20
CA THR A 220 -10.42 11.89 -18.64
C THR A 220 -10.64 10.45 -19.11
N GLY A 221 -11.15 9.58 -18.27
CA GLY A 221 -11.65 8.26 -18.68
C GLY A 221 -10.88 7.05 -18.16
N HIS A 222 -9.84 7.25 -17.35
CA HIS A 222 -9.05 6.15 -16.75
C HIS A 222 -9.64 5.72 -15.40
N LEU A 223 -9.46 4.46 -15.05
CA LEU A 223 -9.66 4.00 -13.69
C LEU A 223 -8.35 4.20 -12.91
N VAL A 224 -8.40 5.02 -11.88
CA VAL A 224 -7.22 5.38 -11.07
C VAL A 224 -7.37 4.82 -9.66
N PHE A 225 -6.37 4.05 -9.21
CA PHE A 225 -6.21 3.67 -7.83
C PHE A 225 -5.12 4.51 -7.17
N GLY A 226 -5.38 5.00 -5.97
CA GLY A 226 -4.40 5.78 -5.22
C GLY A 226 -4.42 5.44 -3.74
N THR A 227 -3.32 5.75 -3.04
CA THR A 227 -3.24 5.60 -1.59
C THR A 227 -2.96 6.90 -0.89
N LEU A 228 -3.49 7.02 0.34
CA LEU A 228 -3.16 8.06 1.31
C LEU A 228 -3.06 7.43 2.71
N HIS A 229 -2.49 8.17 3.66
CA HIS A 229 -2.33 7.72 5.04
C HIS A 229 -3.45 8.20 5.99
N THR A 230 -4.55 8.64 5.47
CA THR A 230 -5.72 9.10 6.23
C THR A 230 -6.48 7.93 6.87
N SER A 231 -7.16 8.20 7.98
CA SER A 231 -7.84 7.18 8.80
C SER A 231 -9.35 7.06 8.57
N SER A 232 -9.92 7.89 7.70
CA SER A 232 -11.35 7.84 7.34
C SER A 232 -11.60 8.40 5.95
N ALA A 233 -12.75 8.08 5.37
CA ALA A 233 -13.17 8.61 4.07
C ALA A 233 -13.31 10.14 4.11
N ALA A 234 -13.92 10.69 5.15
CA ALA A 234 -14.07 12.13 5.32
C ALA A 234 -12.71 12.85 5.36
N LYS A 235 -11.79 12.38 6.18
CA LYS A 235 -10.42 12.93 6.24
C LYS A 235 -9.67 12.79 4.93
N THR A 236 -9.96 11.76 4.15
CA THR A 236 -9.35 11.57 2.83
C THR A 236 -9.79 12.67 1.85
N ILE A 237 -11.07 12.99 1.82
CA ILE A 237 -11.61 14.08 0.98
C ILE A 237 -10.98 15.41 1.40
N ASP A 238 -10.98 15.73 2.69
CA ASP A 238 -10.37 16.94 3.21
C ASP A 238 -8.89 17.02 2.84
N ARG A 239 -8.14 15.95 3.01
CA ARG A 239 -6.71 15.90 2.71
C ARG A 239 -6.42 16.19 1.24
N ILE A 240 -7.20 15.65 0.32
CA ILE A 240 -7.04 15.90 -1.12
C ILE A 240 -7.31 17.36 -1.44
N VAL A 241 -8.40 17.93 -0.93
CA VAL A 241 -8.77 19.31 -1.19
C VAL A 241 -7.78 20.30 -0.56
N ASP A 242 -7.29 19.99 0.64
CA ASP A 242 -6.45 20.91 1.42
C ASP A 242 -5.03 21.11 0.88
N VAL A 243 -4.53 20.23 0.03
CA VAL A 243 -3.22 20.45 -0.62
C VAL A 243 -3.28 21.53 -1.70
N PHE A 244 -4.47 21.90 -2.17
CA PHE A 244 -4.65 22.89 -3.22
C PHE A 244 -4.79 24.31 -2.65
N PRO A 245 -4.34 25.34 -3.39
CA PRO A 245 -4.60 26.75 -3.06
C PRO A 245 -6.10 27.01 -2.92
N ALA A 246 -6.45 27.97 -2.07
CA ALA A 246 -7.85 28.32 -1.78
C ALA A 246 -8.68 28.60 -3.05
N ALA A 247 -8.08 29.28 -4.04
CA ALA A 247 -8.73 29.63 -5.31
C ALA A 247 -9.09 28.38 -6.17
N GLU A 248 -8.46 27.24 -5.94
CA GLU A 248 -8.68 26.01 -6.71
C GLU A 248 -9.58 24.99 -5.99
N LYS A 249 -9.83 25.16 -4.71
CA LYS A 249 -10.53 24.14 -3.88
C LYS A 249 -11.92 23.78 -4.40
N ASP A 250 -12.68 24.73 -4.88
CA ASP A 250 -14.04 24.47 -5.41
C ASP A 250 -13.99 23.67 -6.73
N MET A 251 -13.02 23.97 -7.58
CA MET A 251 -12.77 23.20 -8.80
C MET A 251 -12.36 21.75 -8.44
N VAL A 252 -11.45 21.58 -7.48
CA VAL A 252 -11.00 20.25 -7.03
C VAL A 252 -12.15 19.45 -6.42
N ARG A 253 -13.02 20.07 -5.62
CA ARG A 253 -14.23 19.42 -5.10
C ARG A 253 -15.15 18.96 -6.24
N SER A 254 -15.33 19.79 -7.25
CA SER A 254 -16.13 19.42 -8.42
C SER A 254 -15.52 18.22 -9.15
N MET A 255 -14.23 18.28 -9.48
CA MET A 255 -13.53 17.17 -10.15
C MET A 255 -13.62 15.88 -9.34
N LEU A 256 -13.36 15.94 -8.03
CA LEU A 256 -13.42 14.79 -7.14
C LEU A 256 -14.84 14.23 -7.03
N SER A 257 -15.86 15.10 -6.93
CA SER A 257 -17.26 14.69 -6.88
C SER A 257 -17.70 13.90 -8.13
N GLU A 258 -17.21 14.26 -9.29
CA GLU A 258 -17.54 13.58 -10.55
C GLU A 258 -16.74 12.27 -10.71
N SER A 259 -15.50 12.25 -10.28
CA SER A 259 -14.55 11.15 -10.51
C SER A 259 -14.60 10.07 -9.45
N LEU A 260 -14.97 10.38 -8.21
CA LEU A 260 -14.89 9.45 -7.08
C LEU A 260 -15.80 8.24 -7.26
N ARG A 261 -15.22 7.04 -7.13
CA ARG A 261 -15.96 5.77 -7.11
C ARG A 261 -16.05 5.20 -5.70
N ALA A 262 -14.93 5.16 -4.98
CA ALA A 262 -14.92 4.67 -3.61
C ALA A 262 -13.74 5.24 -2.81
N VAL A 263 -13.90 5.29 -1.49
CA VAL A 263 -12.82 5.39 -0.52
C VAL A 263 -12.91 4.20 0.43
N ILE A 264 -11.83 3.45 0.53
CA ILE A 264 -11.68 2.30 1.42
C ILE A 264 -10.63 2.66 2.45
N SER A 265 -11.05 2.94 3.67
CA SER A 265 -10.13 3.20 4.80
C SER A 265 -9.95 1.92 5.59
N GLN A 266 -8.70 1.49 5.77
CA GLN A 266 -8.37 0.16 6.26
C GLN A 266 -7.47 0.21 7.50
N THR A 267 -7.73 -0.67 8.45
CA THR A 267 -6.85 -0.98 9.58
C THR A 267 -6.75 -2.48 9.78
N LEU A 268 -5.64 -2.94 10.37
CA LEU A 268 -5.45 -4.35 10.73
C LEU A 268 -5.64 -4.56 12.24
N LEU A 269 -6.30 -5.66 12.57
CA LEU A 269 -6.48 -6.13 13.94
C LEU A 269 -5.94 -7.55 14.08
N LYS A 270 -5.49 -7.90 15.28
CA LYS A 270 -5.15 -9.29 15.60
C LYS A 270 -6.42 -10.13 15.65
N THR A 271 -6.35 -11.32 15.09
CA THR A 271 -7.42 -12.31 15.24
C THR A 271 -7.48 -12.80 16.69
N LYS A 272 -8.67 -13.20 17.15
CA LYS A 272 -8.91 -13.63 18.53
C LYS A 272 -8.07 -14.84 18.94
N ASP A 273 -7.76 -15.72 18.00
CA ASP A 273 -6.90 -16.89 18.19
C ASP A 273 -5.40 -16.54 18.21
N GLY A 274 -5.04 -15.27 17.93
CA GLY A 274 -3.66 -14.80 17.89
C GLY A 274 -2.82 -15.35 16.72
N GLN A 275 -3.42 -16.07 15.77
CA GLN A 275 -2.69 -16.72 14.68
C GLN A 275 -2.50 -15.82 13.45
N GLY A 276 -3.18 -14.67 13.39
CA GLY A 276 -3.10 -13.80 12.22
C GLY A 276 -3.65 -12.41 12.47
N ARG A 277 -3.90 -11.72 11.36
CA ARG A 277 -4.52 -10.40 11.33
C ARG A 277 -5.67 -10.39 10.33
N VAL A 278 -6.68 -9.59 10.63
CA VAL A 278 -7.82 -9.33 9.76
C VAL A 278 -7.94 -7.84 9.51
N ALA A 279 -8.36 -7.47 8.30
CA ALA A 279 -8.62 -6.08 7.96
C ALA A 279 -10.05 -5.68 8.38
N ALA A 280 -10.17 -4.48 8.94
CA ALA A 280 -11.43 -3.79 9.10
C ALA A 280 -11.46 -2.56 8.21
N HIS A 281 -12.62 -2.29 7.61
CA HIS A 281 -12.78 -1.27 6.59
C HIS A 281 -13.93 -0.31 6.91
N GLU A 282 -13.68 0.99 6.67
CA GLU A 282 -14.72 1.94 6.33
C GLU A 282 -14.81 2.00 4.81
N ILE A 283 -16.00 1.88 4.26
CA ILE A 283 -16.25 1.89 2.82
C ILE A 283 -17.24 2.99 2.49
N MET A 284 -16.81 3.95 1.68
CA MET A 284 -17.63 5.00 1.12
C MET A 284 -17.70 4.84 -0.39
N ILE A 285 -18.91 4.81 -0.94
CA ILE A 285 -19.17 4.73 -2.37
C ILE A 285 -19.59 6.09 -2.90
N GLY A 286 -19.13 6.46 -4.09
CA GLY A 286 -19.44 7.73 -4.78
C GLY A 286 -20.88 7.77 -5.28
N THR A 287 -21.86 7.61 -4.39
CA THR A 287 -23.27 7.79 -4.68
C THR A 287 -23.60 9.26 -4.98
N PRO A 288 -24.73 9.58 -5.62
CA PRO A 288 -25.15 10.97 -5.82
C PRO A 288 -25.18 11.79 -4.53
N ALA A 289 -25.61 11.19 -3.41
CA ALA A 289 -25.62 11.84 -2.10
C ALA A 289 -24.21 12.19 -1.62
N ILE A 290 -23.26 11.25 -1.68
CA ILE A 290 -21.85 11.48 -1.32
C ILE A 290 -21.22 12.53 -2.22
N ARG A 291 -21.41 12.45 -3.53
CA ARG A 291 -20.89 13.44 -4.49
C ARG A 291 -21.40 14.85 -4.20
N ASN A 292 -22.67 14.99 -3.84
CA ASN A 292 -23.24 16.28 -3.46
C ASN A 292 -22.60 16.84 -2.18
N LEU A 293 -22.37 16.01 -1.16
CA LEU A 293 -21.68 16.41 0.06
C LEU A 293 -20.23 16.89 -0.20
N ILE A 294 -19.52 16.25 -1.14
CA ILE A 294 -18.19 16.70 -1.55
C ILE A 294 -18.29 18.08 -2.22
N ARG A 295 -19.16 18.22 -3.19
CA ARG A 295 -19.34 19.47 -3.97
C ARG A 295 -19.71 20.66 -3.10
N GLU A 296 -20.58 20.43 -2.11
CA GLU A 296 -21.06 21.47 -1.18
C GLU A 296 -20.16 21.68 0.03
N ASN A 297 -19.01 21.00 0.11
CA ASN A 297 -18.11 21.05 1.26
C ASN A 297 -18.77 20.66 2.59
N LYS A 298 -19.67 19.69 2.54
CA LYS A 298 -20.39 19.16 3.72
C LYS A 298 -19.81 17.84 4.21
N VAL A 299 -18.49 17.77 4.30
CA VAL A 299 -17.74 16.55 4.64
C VAL A 299 -18.15 15.98 6.02
N ALA A 300 -18.50 16.85 6.97
CA ALA A 300 -18.97 16.41 8.29
C ALA A 300 -20.24 15.52 8.26
N GLN A 301 -21.05 15.60 7.18
CA GLN A 301 -22.26 14.80 7.01
C GLN A 301 -21.99 13.43 6.35
N MET A 302 -20.78 13.18 5.86
CA MET A 302 -20.43 11.92 5.18
C MET A 302 -20.56 10.71 6.09
N TYR A 303 -20.18 10.83 7.36
CA TYR A 303 -20.28 9.72 8.31
C TYR A 303 -21.71 9.18 8.39
N SER A 304 -22.71 10.06 8.51
CA SER A 304 -24.12 9.66 8.54
C SER A 304 -24.56 9.01 7.21
N ALA A 305 -24.11 9.53 6.09
CA ALA A 305 -24.43 8.96 4.79
C ALA A 305 -23.81 7.55 4.61
N ILE A 306 -22.58 7.35 5.08
CA ILE A 306 -21.92 6.03 5.09
C ILE A 306 -22.69 5.07 6.02
N GLN A 307 -23.04 5.51 7.22
CA GLN A 307 -23.73 4.71 8.24
C GLN A 307 -25.08 4.18 7.74
N THR A 308 -25.80 4.96 6.99
CA THR A 308 -27.11 4.60 6.43
C THR A 308 -27.05 3.99 5.02
N GLY A 309 -25.88 3.93 4.41
CA GLY A 309 -25.65 3.43 3.05
C GLY A 309 -25.33 1.94 2.93
N GLN A 310 -25.69 1.11 3.90
CA GLN A 310 -25.36 -0.32 3.91
C GLN A 310 -25.91 -1.09 2.69
N ASN A 311 -27.08 -0.73 2.22
CA ASN A 311 -27.68 -1.31 1.02
C ASN A 311 -26.90 -1.01 -0.27
N MET A 312 -26.03 0.01 -0.25
CA MET A 312 -25.15 0.37 -1.35
C MET A 312 -23.73 -0.20 -1.19
N GLY A 313 -23.51 -1.02 -0.17
CA GLY A 313 -22.20 -1.58 0.17
C GLY A 313 -21.33 -0.71 1.05
N MET A 314 -21.84 0.43 1.53
CA MET A 314 -21.13 1.28 2.47
C MET A 314 -21.18 0.73 3.89
N GLN A 315 -20.14 1.01 4.66
CA GLN A 315 -20.08 0.73 6.10
C GLN A 315 -19.14 1.68 6.80
N THR A 316 -19.43 2.00 8.06
CA THR A 316 -18.47 2.68 8.94
C THR A 316 -17.47 1.65 9.49
N LEU A 317 -16.31 2.13 9.93
CA LEU A 317 -15.33 1.28 10.62
C LEU A 317 -15.95 0.58 11.83
N ASP A 318 -16.71 1.32 12.65
CA ASP A 318 -17.33 0.78 13.87
C ASP A 318 -18.36 -0.32 13.54
N GLN A 319 -19.15 -0.18 12.48
CA GLN A 319 -20.07 -1.23 12.03
C GLN A 319 -19.31 -2.51 11.62
N ASN A 320 -18.21 -2.38 10.92
CA ASN A 320 -17.38 -3.53 10.54
C ASN A 320 -16.70 -4.17 11.77
N LEU A 321 -16.20 -3.35 12.70
CA LEU A 321 -15.62 -3.85 13.94
C LEU A 321 -16.67 -4.62 14.80
N GLN A 322 -17.90 -4.13 14.90
CA GLN A 322 -18.99 -4.84 15.58
C GLN A 322 -19.30 -6.19 14.92
N ASP A 323 -19.31 -6.25 13.59
CA ASP A 323 -19.50 -7.50 12.86
C ASP A 323 -18.38 -8.50 13.13
N LEU A 324 -17.13 -8.07 13.12
CA LEU A 324 -15.97 -8.91 13.40
C LEU A 324 -15.99 -9.45 14.85
N VAL A 325 -16.40 -8.64 15.81
CA VAL A 325 -16.57 -9.08 17.21
C VAL A 325 -17.73 -10.07 17.33
N ARG A 326 -18.90 -9.80 16.73
CA ARG A 326 -20.07 -10.67 16.74
C ARG A 326 -19.76 -12.03 16.11
N ARG A 327 -18.96 -12.07 15.04
CA ARG A 327 -18.51 -13.30 14.38
C ARG A 327 -17.36 -13.98 15.12
N ASN A 328 -16.96 -13.47 16.26
CA ASN A 328 -15.88 -14.00 17.10
C ASN A 328 -14.50 -14.05 16.40
N VAL A 329 -14.28 -13.21 15.39
CA VAL A 329 -13.01 -13.08 14.65
C VAL A 329 -12.00 -12.24 15.42
N VAL A 330 -12.47 -11.16 16.06
CA VAL A 330 -11.67 -10.20 16.82
C VAL A 330 -12.21 -10.07 18.25
N ALA A 331 -11.31 -9.91 19.22
CA ALA A 331 -11.71 -9.65 20.60
C ALA A 331 -12.28 -8.21 20.75
N SER A 332 -13.27 -8.03 21.64
CA SER A 332 -13.89 -6.72 21.87
C SER A 332 -12.87 -5.64 22.27
N ALA A 333 -11.90 -5.98 23.13
CA ALA A 333 -10.84 -5.06 23.53
C ALA A 333 -9.96 -4.60 22.36
N GLU A 334 -9.65 -5.49 21.41
CA GLU A 334 -8.88 -5.14 20.21
C GLU A 334 -9.70 -4.22 19.28
N ALA A 335 -10.99 -4.50 19.09
CA ALA A 335 -11.88 -3.66 18.31
C ALA A 335 -12.03 -2.26 18.94
N ARG A 336 -12.19 -2.18 20.27
CA ARG A 336 -12.27 -0.93 21.02
C ARG A 336 -11.06 -0.03 20.79
N ASN A 337 -9.86 -0.59 20.71
CA ASN A 337 -8.64 0.17 20.46
C ASN A 337 -8.62 0.88 19.09
N LYS A 338 -9.35 0.37 18.10
CA LYS A 338 -9.43 0.90 16.74
C LYS A 338 -10.70 1.69 16.46
N ALA A 339 -11.73 1.54 17.31
CA ALA A 339 -13.04 2.16 17.12
C ALA A 339 -13.00 3.68 17.22
N ALA A 340 -13.82 4.35 16.41
CA ALA A 340 -14.10 5.77 16.54
C ALA A 340 -14.92 6.05 17.81
N ASN A 341 -15.95 5.24 18.04
CA ASN A 341 -16.73 5.25 19.30
C ASN A 341 -16.38 4.01 20.15
N LYS A 342 -15.58 4.23 21.18
CA LYS A 342 -15.11 3.14 22.05
C LYS A 342 -16.17 2.57 22.96
N ASP A 343 -17.23 3.34 23.24
CA ASP A 343 -18.26 2.98 24.21
C ASP A 343 -19.18 1.85 23.72
N ILE A 344 -19.23 1.62 22.42
CA ILE A 344 -20.02 0.53 21.82
C ILE A 344 -19.35 -0.85 21.99
N PHE A 345 -18.10 -0.89 22.44
CA PHE A 345 -17.37 -2.13 22.68
C PHE A 345 -17.14 -2.30 24.18
N PRO A 346 -17.79 -3.29 24.83
CA PRO A 346 -17.52 -3.58 26.24
C PRO A 346 -16.06 -4.00 26.42
N GLY A 347 -15.48 -3.51 27.53
CA GLY A 347 -14.09 -3.78 27.91
C GLY A 347 -13.87 -5.17 28.47
#